data_ba55cd644208093310bcc3da33dc2ce5
#
_entry.id   ba55cd644208093310bcc3da33dc2ce5
#
_cell.length_a   1.000
_cell.length_b   1.000
_cell.length_c   1.000
_cell.angle_alpha   90.00
_cell.angle_beta   90.00
_cell.angle_gamma   90.00
#
_symmetry.space_group_name_H-M   'P 1'
#
loop_
_entity.id
_entity.type
_entity.pdbx_description
1 polymer ?
#
loop_
_entity_poly.entity_id
_entity_poly.type
_entity_poly.pdbx_seq_one_letter_code
_entity_poly.pdbx_strand_id
1 'polypeptide(L)'
;VKRATSIKEIAKLAGVSTATVSRVINQNGRFSRETETRVRRIIAQNDYMPNMTAKGLRTNHTHVVGIMVPDITNPHFSSIVLKLEMKLFRRGYSCLICNTNENEELERKHIKSLTSQNVSGIVMISSTRNYAELGALPIVYLDRPSRSGEHSGIMIESDNEMGGYLATRELLNAGCRKVAILKCISNDTNQVARYEGFCRALAERGIGEGEAIRVNLREVSIEAARTATLELIDGKTAFDGVMCTTDTLASGVVIALRERGLQIPRDVLVTGFDDSQLAAVCGPGLTSVRQNVDEMARLAAELLLKMIRGERPSRLYYRLPVSVTVRDSTRRPGLPGADGGRTAD
;
A
#
# COMPACT_ATOMS: atom_id res chain seq x y z
N VAL A 1 -9.79 6.97 -38.14
CA VAL A 1 -10.40 6.67 -36.84
C VAL A 1 -11.85 6.25 -37.13
N LYS A 2 -12.20 4.95 -36.93
CA LYS A 2 -13.60 4.49 -37.04
C LYS A 2 -14.44 5.28 -36.03
N ARG A 3 -15.50 5.94 -36.52
CA ARG A 3 -16.45 6.68 -35.67
C ARG A 3 -17.07 5.68 -34.67
N ALA A 4 -16.94 5.95 -33.39
CA ALA A 4 -17.49 5.06 -32.35
C ALA A 4 -19.02 4.99 -32.53
N THR A 5 -19.56 3.78 -32.63
CA THR A 5 -21.00 3.54 -32.75
C THR A 5 -21.74 4.13 -31.56
N SER A 6 -22.79 4.90 -31.79
CA SER A 6 -23.55 5.54 -30.71
C SER A 6 -24.75 4.69 -30.26
N ILE A 7 -25.25 4.92 -29.04
CA ILE A 7 -26.49 4.26 -28.56
C ILE A 7 -27.68 4.52 -29.48
N LYS A 8 -27.69 5.67 -30.16
CA LYS A 8 -28.74 6.01 -31.14
C LYS A 8 -28.65 5.11 -32.37
N GLU A 9 -27.45 4.81 -32.84
CA GLU A 9 -27.23 3.89 -33.98
C GLU A 9 -27.59 2.45 -33.61
N ILE A 10 -27.20 1.97 -32.42
CA ILE A 10 -27.64 0.66 -31.93
C ILE A 10 -29.16 0.57 -31.84
N ALA A 11 -29.83 1.60 -31.32
CA ALA A 11 -31.28 1.66 -31.23
C ALA A 11 -31.96 1.57 -32.63
N LYS A 12 -31.39 2.31 -33.60
CA LYS A 12 -31.86 2.28 -34.99
C LYS A 12 -31.69 0.90 -35.62
N LEU A 13 -30.52 0.27 -35.46
CA LEU A 13 -30.24 -1.08 -35.98
C LEU A 13 -31.10 -2.17 -35.31
N ALA A 14 -31.40 -2.01 -34.03
CA ALA A 14 -32.23 -2.94 -33.27
C ALA A 14 -33.72 -2.71 -33.43
N GLY A 15 -34.17 -1.62 -34.09
CA GLY A 15 -35.56 -1.27 -34.25
C GLY A 15 -36.29 -0.96 -32.94
N VAL A 16 -35.55 -0.37 -31.96
CA VAL A 16 -36.07 -0.05 -30.63
C VAL A 16 -35.67 1.36 -30.19
N SER A 17 -36.25 1.86 -29.10
CA SER A 17 -35.85 3.15 -28.55
C SER A 17 -34.47 3.06 -27.85
N THR A 18 -33.78 4.19 -27.75
CA THR A 18 -32.54 4.29 -26.96
C THR A 18 -32.76 3.92 -25.48
N ALA A 19 -33.96 4.18 -24.97
CA ALA A 19 -34.34 3.76 -23.61
C ALA A 19 -34.42 2.22 -23.48
N THR A 20 -34.92 1.53 -24.52
CA THR A 20 -34.96 0.06 -24.56
C THR A 20 -33.54 -0.52 -24.61
N VAL A 21 -32.66 0.03 -25.47
CA VAL A 21 -31.24 -0.38 -25.50
C VAL A 21 -30.60 -0.18 -24.13
N SER A 22 -30.80 0.96 -23.50
CA SER A 22 -30.25 1.25 -22.16
C SER A 22 -30.79 0.27 -21.11
N ARG A 23 -32.07 -0.11 -21.16
CA ARG A 23 -32.63 -1.10 -20.23
C ARG A 23 -32.03 -2.50 -20.42
N VAL A 24 -31.84 -2.93 -21.66
CA VAL A 24 -31.19 -4.21 -21.98
C VAL A 24 -29.75 -4.23 -21.48
N ILE A 25 -28.98 -3.17 -21.73
CA ILE A 25 -27.59 -3.06 -21.28
C ILE A 25 -27.48 -3.13 -19.74
N ASN A 26 -28.36 -2.40 -19.04
CA ASN A 26 -28.33 -2.31 -17.57
C ASN A 26 -29.17 -3.40 -16.88
N GLN A 27 -29.77 -4.32 -17.61
CA GLN A 27 -30.64 -5.37 -17.10
C GLN A 27 -31.76 -4.85 -16.16
N ASN A 28 -32.24 -3.65 -16.42
CA ASN A 28 -33.29 -3.03 -15.60
C ASN A 28 -34.54 -2.70 -16.45
N GLY A 29 -35.70 -3.02 -15.90
CA GLY A 29 -36.99 -2.77 -16.53
C GLY A 29 -37.54 -3.93 -17.37
N ARG A 30 -38.70 -3.68 -18.05
CA ARG A 30 -39.40 -4.72 -18.82
C ARG A 30 -38.96 -4.68 -20.28
N PHE A 31 -38.55 -5.83 -20.82
CA PHE A 31 -38.31 -6.08 -22.25
C PHE A 31 -38.51 -7.58 -22.53
N SER A 32 -38.85 -7.93 -23.79
CA SER A 32 -38.97 -9.33 -24.16
C SER A 32 -37.62 -9.99 -24.34
N ARG A 33 -37.55 -11.30 -24.15
CA ARG A 33 -36.34 -12.10 -24.38
C ARG A 33 -35.81 -11.98 -25.81
N GLU A 34 -36.73 -11.86 -26.76
CA GLU A 34 -36.42 -11.64 -28.17
C GLU A 34 -35.73 -10.27 -28.37
N THR A 35 -36.28 -9.19 -27.77
CA THR A 35 -35.65 -7.86 -27.80
C THR A 35 -34.27 -7.85 -27.19
N GLU A 36 -34.08 -8.53 -26.05
CA GLU A 36 -32.80 -8.65 -25.43
C GLU A 36 -31.78 -9.31 -26.33
N THR A 37 -32.09 -10.48 -26.87
CA THR A 37 -31.22 -11.26 -27.76
C THR A 37 -30.84 -10.44 -29.00
N ARG A 38 -31.78 -9.75 -29.62
CA ARG A 38 -31.57 -8.89 -30.79
C ARG A 38 -30.62 -7.72 -30.45
N VAL A 39 -30.87 -6.99 -29.37
CA VAL A 39 -30.06 -5.86 -28.98
C VAL A 39 -28.62 -6.31 -28.60
N ARG A 40 -28.46 -7.38 -27.84
CA ARG A 40 -27.12 -7.92 -27.46
C ARG A 40 -26.33 -8.37 -28.69
N ARG A 41 -26.99 -9.01 -29.68
CA ARG A 41 -26.34 -9.40 -30.93
C ARG A 41 -25.82 -8.18 -31.71
N ILE A 42 -26.64 -7.13 -31.83
CA ILE A 42 -26.26 -5.89 -32.55
C ILE A 42 -25.14 -5.16 -31.83
N ILE A 43 -25.13 -5.11 -30.48
CA ILE A 43 -24.07 -4.56 -29.68
C ILE A 43 -22.76 -5.30 -29.99
N ALA A 44 -22.75 -6.66 -29.96
CA ALA A 44 -21.58 -7.46 -30.25
C ALA A 44 -21.06 -7.31 -31.68
N GLN A 45 -21.98 -7.24 -32.68
CA GLN A 45 -21.61 -7.07 -34.10
C GLN A 45 -21.01 -5.71 -34.44
N ASN A 46 -21.30 -4.68 -33.63
CA ASN A 46 -20.83 -3.31 -33.86
C ASN A 46 -19.75 -2.87 -32.86
N ASP A 47 -19.21 -3.78 -32.06
CA ASP A 47 -18.23 -3.49 -30.98
C ASP A 47 -18.68 -2.26 -30.15
N TYR A 48 -19.98 -2.14 -29.93
CA TYR A 48 -20.51 -1.00 -29.19
C TYR A 48 -20.17 -1.13 -27.70
N MET A 49 -19.41 -0.17 -27.22
CA MET A 49 -19.15 0.00 -25.79
C MET A 49 -19.99 1.16 -25.23
N PRO A 50 -20.79 0.92 -24.19
CA PRO A 50 -21.52 2.00 -23.53
C PRO A 50 -20.55 3.09 -23.06
N ASN A 51 -20.83 4.34 -23.40
CA ASN A 51 -20.03 5.46 -22.89
C ASN A 51 -20.35 5.66 -21.40
N MET A 52 -19.44 5.17 -20.54
CA MET A 52 -19.57 5.24 -19.08
C MET A 52 -19.54 6.69 -18.58
N THR A 53 -18.80 7.59 -19.25
CA THR A 53 -18.78 9.02 -18.94
C THR A 53 -20.15 9.66 -19.14
N ALA A 54 -20.81 9.37 -20.28
CA ALA A 54 -22.16 9.85 -20.56
C ALA A 54 -23.21 9.24 -19.60
N LYS A 55 -23.00 8.03 -19.12
CA LYS A 55 -23.81 7.40 -18.07
C LYS A 55 -23.59 8.11 -16.74
N GLY A 56 -22.33 8.35 -16.35
CA GLY A 56 -21.95 9.05 -15.13
C GLY A 56 -22.53 10.45 -15.01
N LEU A 57 -22.50 11.24 -16.09
CA LEU A 57 -23.11 12.57 -16.15
C LEU A 57 -24.63 12.55 -15.91
N ARG A 58 -25.31 11.48 -16.31
CA ARG A 58 -26.77 11.35 -16.13
C ARG A 58 -27.18 10.81 -14.76
N THR A 59 -26.32 9.99 -14.14
CA THR A 59 -26.59 9.36 -12.84
C THR A 59 -25.87 10.06 -11.68
N ASN A 60 -25.07 11.08 -11.98
CA ASN A 60 -24.15 11.75 -11.05
C ASN A 60 -23.18 10.79 -10.34
N HIS A 61 -22.92 9.61 -10.91
CA HIS A 61 -22.00 8.60 -10.41
C HIS A 61 -21.14 8.08 -11.56
N THR A 62 -19.87 8.43 -11.53
CA THR A 62 -18.86 7.84 -12.42
C THR A 62 -18.36 6.55 -11.76
N HIS A 63 -18.31 5.43 -12.42
CA HIS A 63 -17.69 4.22 -11.86
C HIS A 63 -16.14 4.34 -11.85
N VAL A 64 -15.63 5.49 -11.36
CA VAL A 64 -14.19 5.79 -11.30
C VAL A 64 -13.82 6.14 -9.87
N VAL A 65 -12.73 5.57 -9.37
CA VAL A 65 -12.15 5.82 -8.05
C VAL A 65 -10.75 6.40 -8.23
N GLY A 66 -10.43 7.46 -7.50
CA GLY A 66 -9.06 7.99 -7.40
C GLY A 66 -8.24 7.15 -6.42
N ILE A 67 -7.02 6.79 -6.79
CA ILE A 67 -6.03 6.22 -5.88
C ILE A 67 -4.83 7.16 -5.86
N MET A 68 -4.60 7.80 -4.73
CA MET A 68 -3.46 8.68 -4.52
C MET A 68 -2.37 7.89 -3.81
N VAL A 69 -1.16 7.96 -4.33
CA VAL A 69 0.00 7.21 -3.84
C VAL A 69 1.22 8.12 -3.75
N PRO A 70 2.02 8.05 -2.66
CA PRO A 70 3.18 8.92 -2.49
C PRO A 70 4.28 8.62 -3.52
N ASP A 71 4.59 7.34 -3.72
CA ASP A 71 5.60 6.87 -4.66
C ASP A 71 5.22 5.50 -5.22
N ILE A 72 4.82 5.46 -6.49
CA ILE A 72 4.42 4.21 -7.17
C ILE A 72 5.62 3.29 -7.44
N THR A 73 6.85 3.78 -7.33
CA THR A 73 8.06 2.96 -7.50
C THR A 73 8.41 2.17 -6.24
N ASN A 74 7.86 2.57 -5.09
CA ASN A 74 8.02 1.83 -3.83
C ASN A 74 7.23 0.51 -3.90
N PRO A 75 7.88 -0.67 -3.73
CA PRO A 75 7.23 -1.99 -3.86
C PRO A 75 6.05 -2.21 -2.91
N HIS A 76 6.08 -1.62 -1.71
CA HIS A 76 4.98 -1.69 -0.76
C HIS A 76 3.74 -0.97 -1.29
N PHE A 77 3.90 0.29 -1.69
CA PHE A 77 2.78 1.08 -2.19
C PHE A 77 2.22 0.55 -3.52
N SER A 78 3.09 0.15 -4.45
CA SER A 78 2.64 -0.44 -5.71
C SER A 78 1.87 -1.76 -5.50
N SER A 79 2.25 -2.56 -4.49
CA SER A 79 1.50 -3.76 -4.10
C SER A 79 0.09 -3.43 -3.57
N ILE A 80 -0.03 -2.38 -2.74
CA ILE A 80 -1.35 -1.90 -2.27
C ILE A 80 -2.21 -1.45 -3.45
N VAL A 81 -1.64 -0.60 -4.33
CA VAL A 81 -2.35 -0.09 -5.52
C VAL A 81 -2.86 -1.22 -6.39
N LEU A 82 -1.99 -2.19 -6.74
CA LEU A 82 -2.35 -3.32 -7.58
C LEU A 82 -3.51 -4.14 -6.98
N LYS A 83 -3.40 -4.49 -5.69
CA LYS A 83 -4.42 -5.30 -5.01
C LYS A 83 -5.75 -4.56 -4.85
N LEU A 84 -5.70 -3.26 -4.58
CA LEU A 84 -6.87 -2.40 -4.46
C LEU A 84 -7.56 -2.24 -5.83
N GLU A 85 -6.80 -1.91 -6.89
CA GLU A 85 -7.30 -1.78 -8.25
C GLU A 85 -8.04 -3.04 -8.69
N MET A 86 -7.41 -4.22 -8.55
CA MET A 86 -8.03 -5.50 -8.90
C MET A 86 -9.35 -5.76 -8.16
N LYS A 87 -9.46 -5.36 -6.88
CA LYS A 87 -10.68 -5.53 -6.10
C LYS A 87 -11.78 -4.57 -6.52
N LEU A 88 -11.43 -3.32 -6.86
CA LEU A 88 -12.36 -2.31 -7.38
C LEU A 88 -12.81 -2.66 -8.80
N PHE A 89 -11.89 -3.08 -9.67
CA PHE A 89 -12.20 -3.48 -11.04
C PHE A 89 -13.20 -4.65 -11.09
N ARG A 90 -13.03 -5.67 -10.26
CA ARG A 90 -14.00 -6.78 -10.13
C ARG A 90 -15.39 -6.33 -9.68
N ARG A 91 -15.52 -5.16 -9.11
CA ARG A 91 -16.79 -4.54 -8.68
C ARG A 91 -17.30 -3.49 -9.68
N GLY A 92 -16.67 -3.40 -10.86
CA GLY A 92 -17.07 -2.51 -11.97
C GLY A 92 -16.58 -1.07 -11.84
N TYR A 93 -15.55 -0.82 -11.05
CA TYR A 93 -14.90 0.49 -10.90
C TYR A 93 -13.56 0.51 -11.61
N SER A 94 -13.30 1.55 -12.39
CA SER A 94 -11.97 1.85 -12.92
C SER A 94 -11.21 2.76 -11.95
N CYS A 95 -9.86 2.71 -11.98
CA CYS A 95 -9.05 3.52 -11.10
C CYS A 95 -8.22 4.55 -11.85
N LEU A 96 -8.12 5.77 -11.29
CA LEU A 96 -7.16 6.80 -11.68
C LEU A 96 -6.07 6.86 -10.62
N ILE A 97 -4.85 6.51 -11.01
CA ILE A 97 -3.69 6.49 -10.09
C ILE A 97 -3.00 7.85 -10.20
N CYS A 98 -2.80 8.50 -9.05
CA CYS A 98 -2.18 9.81 -8.92
C CYS A 98 -0.95 9.71 -8.01
N ASN A 99 0.25 9.89 -8.55
CA ASN A 99 1.49 9.90 -7.78
C ASN A 99 1.74 11.30 -7.20
N THR A 100 1.90 11.41 -5.87
CA THR A 100 1.98 12.70 -5.17
C THR A 100 3.39 13.12 -4.80
N ASN A 101 4.38 12.20 -4.86
CA ASN A 101 5.78 12.42 -4.44
C ASN A 101 5.89 13.02 -3.02
N GLU A 102 4.98 12.66 -2.11
CA GLU A 102 4.88 13.24 -0.77
C GLU A 102 4.76 14.78 -0.76
N ASN A 103 4.32 15.37 -1.87
CA ASN A 103 4.22 16.80 -2.08
C ASN A 103 2.77 17.26 -1.91
N GLU A 104 2.52 18.11 -0.92
CA GLU A 104 1.20 18.62 -0.58
C GLU A 104 0.55 19.42 -1.72
N GLU A 105 1.33 20.15 -2.49
CA GLU A 105 0.81 20.93 -3.62
C GLU A 105 0.34 20.02 -4.77
N LEU A 106 1.11 18.97 -5.08
CA LEU A 106 0.71 17.95 -6.05
C LEU A 106 -0.53 17.20 -5.56
N GLU A 107 -0.58 16.84 -4.29
CA GLU A 107 -1.73 16.18 -3.68
C GLU A 107 -2.99 17.01 -3.89
N ARG A 108 -2.96 18.33 -3.59
CA ARG A 108 -4.09 19.24 -3.85
C ARG A 108 -4.46 19.35 -5.33
N LYS A 109 -3.47 19.41 -6.23
CA LYS A 109 -3.74 19.48 -7.68
C LYS A 109 -4.45 18.21 -8.16
N HIS A 110 -3.99 17.04 -7.71
CA HIS A 110 -4.63 15.77 -8.03
C HIS A 110 -6.07 15.69 -7.48
N ILE A 111 -6.29 16.11 -6.25
CA ILE A 111 -7.62 16.15 -5.65
C ILE A 111 -8.56 17.01 -6.48
N LYS A 112 -8.15 18.23 -6.86
CA LYS A 112 -8.94 19.12 -7.73
C LYS A 112 -9.26 18.45 -9.07
N SER A 113 -8.28 17.77 -9.68
CA SER A 113 -8.47 17.04 -10.92
C SER A 113 -9.47 15.90 -10.76
N LEU A 114 -9.33 15.07 -9.73
CA LEU A 114 -10.24 13.95 -9.44
C LEU A 114 -11.67 14.44 -9.18
N THR A 115 -11.82 15.51 -8.39
CA THR A 115 -13.12 16.12 -8.10
C THR A 115 -13.78 16.67 -9.37
N SER A 116 -13.01 17.34 -10.24
CA SER A 116 -13.54 17.86 -11.51
C SER A 116 -13.98 16.75 -12.47
N GLN A 117 -13.43 15.55 -12.34
CA GLN A 117 -13.83 14.36 -13.09
C GLN A 117 -14.99 13.58 -12.44
N ASN A 118 -15.57 14.10 -11.35
CA ASN A 118 -16.67 13.49 -10.61
C ASN A 118 -16.38 12.04 -10.20
N VAL A 119 -15.16 11.76 -9.67
CA VAL A 119 -14.86 10.43 -9.16
C VAL A 119 -15.82 10.05 -8.04
N SER A 120 -16.17 8.77 -7.94
CA SER A 120 -17.12 8.26 -6.95
C SER A 120 -16.55 8.23 -5.53
N GLY A 121 -15.23 8.24 -5.39
CA GLY A 121 -14.52 8.25 -4.13
C GLY A 121 -13.02 8.23 -4.33
N ILE A 122 -12.26 8.40 -3.25
CA ILE A 122 -10.80 8.45 -3.26
C ILE A 122 -10.24 7.51 -2.21
N VAL A 123 -9.20 6.77 -2.54
CA VAL A 123 -8.31 6.10 -1.59
C VAL A 123 -7.00 6.87 -1.53
N MET A 124 -6.61 7.29 -0.34
CA MET A 124 -5.41 8.06 -0.09
C MET A 124 -4.39 7.20 0.66
N ILE A 125 -3.34 6.76 -0.04
CA ILE A 125 -2.24 6.01 0.57
C ILE A 125 -1.23 7.03 1.10
N SER A 126 -1.01 7.04 2.42
CA SER A 126 -0.03 7.93 3.06
C SER A 126 -0.25 9.41 2.76
N SER A 127 -1.45 9.91 3.00
CA SER A 127 -1.77 11.33 2.79
C SER A 127 -1.01 12.25 3.74
N THR A 128 -0.62 13.42 3.24
CA THR A 128 0.05 14.46 4.05
C THR A 128 -0.92 15.24 4.94
N ARG A 129 -2.22 15.26 4.58
CA ARG A 129 -3.27 16.06 5.26
C ARG A 129 -4.59 15.30 5.39
N ASN A 130 -5.44 15.84 6.24
CA ASN A 130 -6.87 15.55 6.26
C ASN A 130 -7.61 16.53 5.33
N TYR A 131 -8.48 15.97 4.49
CA TYR A 131 -9.26 16.73 3.51
C TYR A 131 -10.75 16.79 3.90
N ALA A 132 -11.03 17.29 5.11
CA ALA A 132 -12.41 17.46 5.60
C ALA A 132 -13.25 18.37 4.68
N GLU A 133 -12.60 19.30 3.96
CA GLU A 133 -13.22 20.20 3.01
C GLU A 133 -13.82 19.50 1.77
N LEU A 134 -13.47 18.26 1.49
CA LEU A 134 -14.08 17.47 0.40
C LEU A 134 -15.50 16.99 0.72
N GLY A 135 -15.95 17.19 1.95
CA GLY A 135 -17.35 17.08 2.34
C GLY A 135 -17.93 15.67 2.14
N ALA A 136 -18.87 15.55 1.21
CA ALA A 136 -19.60 14.31 0.98
C ALA A 136 -18.85 13.26 0.12
N LEU A 137 -17.67 13.58 -0.42
CA LEU A 137 -16.90 12.62 -1.23
C LEU A 137 -16.36 11.50 -0.33
N PRO A 138 -16.67 10.22 -0.63
CA PRO A 138 -16.14 9.09 0.13
C PRO A 138 -14.61 9.01 0.07
N ILE A 139 -13.95 9.01 1.24
CA ILE A 139 -12.50 8.92 1.33
C ILE A 139 -12.11 7.81 2.31
N VAL A 140 -11.18 6.96 1.89
CA VAL A 140 -10.51 5.98 2.74
C VAL A 140 -9.01 6.30 2.76
N TYR A 141 -8.46 6.45 3.96
CA TYR A 141 -7.04 6.65 4.19
C TYR A 141 -6.38 5.31 4.48
N LEU A 142 -5.23 5.06 3.86
CA LEU A 142 -4.44 3.85 4.05
C LEU A 142 -3.03 4.17 4.53
N ASP A 143 -2.46 3.23 5.26
CA ASP A 143 -1.07 3.15 5.68
C ASP A 143 -0.70 4.17 6.74
N ARG A 144 -0.70 5.45 6.44
CA ARG A 144 -0.34 6.52 7.39
C ARG A 144 -1.52 7.41 7.72
N PRO A 145 -1.84 7.63 9.01
CA PRO A 145 -2.78 8.65 9.40
C PRO A 145 -2.22 10.05 9.06
N SER A 146 -3.12 10.97 8.74
CA SER A 146 -2.76 12.38 8.55
C SER A 146 -2.14 12.96 9.83
N ARG A 147 -1.18 13.86 9.66
CA ARG A 147 -0.47 14.56 10.76
C ARG A 147 -1.38 15.38 11.67
N SER A 148 -2.55 15.78 11.22
CA SER A 148 -3.49 16.62 12.00
C SER A 148 -4.28 15.84 13.06
N GLY A 149 -4.18 14.50 13.09
CA GLY A 149 -4.90 13.67 14.07
C GLY A 149 -6.42 13.60 13.91
N GLU A 150 -7.03 14.51 13.15
CA GLU A 150 -8.46 14.50 12.84
C GLU A 150 -8.69 13.82 11.49
N HIS A 151 -9.50 12.75 11.49
CA HIS A 151 -9.84 12.01 10.27
C HIS A 151 -11.30 12.23 9.91
N SER A 152 -11.55 12.86 8.76
CA SER A 152 -12.91 12.99 8.20
C SER A 152 -13.36 11.72 7.45
N GLY A 153 -12.53 10.69 7.38
CA GLY A 153 -12.78 9.44 6.67
C GLY A 153 -12.38 8.19 7.46
N ILE A 154 -12.42 7.07 6.78
CA ILE A 154 -11.99 5.79 7.34
C ILE A 154 -10.48 5.69 7.25
N MET A 155 -9.83 5.27 8.34
CA MET A 155 -8.41 4.99 8.40
C MET A 155 -8.14 3.49 8.56
N ILE A 156 -7.25 2.96 7.75
CA ILE A 156 -6.77 1.57 7.81
C ILE A 156 -5.25 1.59 7.82
N GLU A 157 -4.64 1.12 8.88
CA GLU A 157 -3.18 1.03 9.03
C GLU A 157 -2.73 -0.33 9.55
N SER A 158 -1.45 -0.63 9.40
CA SER A 158 -0.79 -1.77 10.05
C SER A 158 -0.39 -1.41 11.49
N ASP A 159 -0.27 -2.41 12.36
CA ASP A 159 0.28 -2.22 13.70
C ASP A 159 1.80 -2.00 13.62
N ASN A 160 2.18 -0.75 13.33
CA ASN A 160 3.56 -0.36 13.09
C ASN A 160 4.43 -0.48 14.34
N GLU A 161 3.89 -0.18 15.52
CA GLU A 161 4.61 -0.34 16.79
C GLU A 161 4.91 -1.81 17.06
N MET A 162 3.91 -2.66 16.95
CA MET A 162 4.12 -4.11 17.09
C MET A 162 5.11 -4.63 16.05
N GLY A 163 5.07 -4.12 14.81
CA GLY A 163 6.02 -4.49 13.77
C GLY A 163 7.46 -4.13 14.13
N GLY A 164 7.72 -2.89 14.58
CA GLY A 164 9.03 -2.46 15.05
C GLY A 164 9.53 -3.30 16.23
N TYR A 165 8.63 -3.61 17.17
CA TYR A 165 8.90 -4.51 18.29
C TYR A 165 9.31 -5.91 17.82
N LEU A 166 8.53 -6.53 16.93
CA LEU A 166 8.78 -7.89 16.46
C LEU A 166 10.09 -7.99 15.67
N ALA A 167 10.40 -7.04 14.78
CA ALA A 167 11.64 -7.01 14.01
C ALA A 167 12.86 -6.91 14.93
N THR A 168 12.79 -6.05 15.94
CA THR A 168 13.87 -5.86 16.90
C THR A 168 14.03 -7.07 17.81
N ARG A 169 12.92 -7.63 18.30
CA ARG A 169 12.92 -8.84 19.12
C ARG A 169 13.57 -10.02 18.40
N GLU A 170 13.37 -10.13 17.08
CA GLU A 170 14.00 -11.16 16.27
C GLU A 170 15.55 -11.05 16.30
N LEU A 171 16.10 -9.83 16.15
CA LEU A 171 17.54 -9.58 16.30
C LEU A 171 18.06 -9.94 17.69
N LEU A 172 17.35 -9.52 18.73
CA LEU A 172 17.73 -9.76 20.13
C LEU A 172 17.66 -11.26 20.47
N ASN A 173 16.65 -11.98 19.98
CA ASN A 173 16.54 -13.44 20.15
C ASN A 173 17.65 -14.18 19.43
N ALA A 174 18.12 -13.67 18.27
CA ALA A 174 19.27 -14.20 17.54
C ALA A 174 20.63 -13.78 18.14
N GLY A 175 20.63 -13.15 19.33
CA GLY A 175 21.81 -12.86 20.12
C GLY A 175 22.50 -11.53 19.87
N CYS A 176 21.85 -10.61 19.13
CA CYS A 176 22.37 -9.24 18.97
C CYS A 176 22.38 -8.48 20.30
N ARG A 177 23.44 -7.72 20.53
CA ARG A 177 23.65 -6.88 21.74
C ARG A 177 23.78 -5.39 21.39
N LYS A 178 24.25 -5.06 20.20
CA LYS A 178 24.44 -3.68 19.72
C LYS A 178 23.62 -3.46 18.47
N VAL A 179 22.37 -3.08 18.66
CA VAL A 179 21.42 -2.96 17.56
C VAL A 179 21.34 -1.51 17.10
N ALA A 180 21.50 -1.33 15.77
CA ALA A 180 21.23 -0.08 15.09
C ALA A 180 19.83 -0.07 14.51
N ILE A 181 19.22 1.12 14.42
CA ILE A 181 18.02 1.35 13.64
C ILE A 181 18.28 2.36 12.53
N LEU A 182 17.90 2.01 11.30
CA LEU A 182 17.83 2.93 10.16
C LEU A 182 16.38 3.33 9.92
N LYS A 183 16.11 4.64 10.02
CA LYS A 183 14.76 5.19 9.82
C LYS A 183 14.81 6.55 9.10
N CYS A 184 13.72 6.93 8.45
CA CYS A 184 13.58 8.27 7.89
C CYS A 184 13.22 9.29 8.98
N ILE A 185 13.75 10.53 8.87
CA ILE A 185 13.46 11.65 9.81
C ILE A 185 12.03 12.16 9.64
N SER A 186 11.32 11.76 8.59
CA SER A 186 9.96 12.25 8.36
C SER A 186 9.14 12.15 9.65
N ASN A 187 8.33 13.19 9.94
CA ASN A 187 7.34 13.16 11.03
C ASN A 187 6.21 12.15 10.72
N ASP A 188 6.53 11.11 10.01
CA ASP A 188 5.68 10.02 9.63
C ASP A 188 5.31 9.22 10.87
N THR A 189 4.03 9.12 11.12
CA THR A 189 3.50 8.35 12.26
C THR A 189 3.98 6.90 12.24
N ASN A 190 4.14 6.30 11.04
CA ASN A 190 4.66 4.93 10.90
C ASN A 190 6.12 4.81 11.34
N GLN A 191 6.97 5.78 10.96
CA GLN A 191 8.39 5.77 11.35
C GLN A 191 8.54 5.95 12.86
N VAL A 192 7.71 6.81 13.46
CA VAL A 192 7.67 7.01 14.92
C VAL A 192 7.21 5.75 15.62
N ALA A 193 6.10 5.15 15.21
CA ALA A 193 5.56 3.94 15.82
C ALA A 193 6.52 2.74 15.70
N ARG A 194 7.18 2.56 14.53
CA ARG A 194 8.20 1.50 14.36
C ARG A 194 9.39 1.73 15.29
N TYR A 195 9.79 2.98 15.50
CA TYR A 195 10.84 3.34 16.46
C TYR A 195 10.42 3.08 17.91
N GLU A 196 9.19 3.41 18.30
CA GLU A 196 8.64 3.11 19.63
C GLU A 196 8.65 1.61 19.91
N GLY A 197 8.25 0.80 18.92
CA GLY A 197 8.35 -0.67 19.00
C GLY A 197 9.78 -1.16 19.15
N PHE A 198 10.74 -0.57 18.45
CA PHE A 198 12.16 -0.83 18.58
C PHE A 198 12.64 -0.54 20.01
N CYS A 199 12.36 0.64 20.55
CA CYS A 199 12.75 1.02 21.91
C CYS A 199 12.12 0.10 22.96
N ARG A 200 10.85 -0.30 22.79
CA ARG A 200 10.19 -1.24 23.70
C ARG A 200 10.89 -2.59 23.74
N ALA A 201 11.28 -3.13 22.59
CA ALA A 201 11.99 -4.42 22.55
C ALA A 201 13.37 -4.36 23.20
N LEU A 202 14.11 -3.25 23.06
CA LEU A 202 15.39 -3.02 23.74
C LEU A 202 15.19 -2.93 25.26
N ALA A 203 14.21 -2.15 25.71
CA ALA A 203 13.94 -1.96 27.14
C ALA A 203 13.61 -3.27 27.84
N GLU A 204 12.88 -4.20 27.21
CA GLU A 204 12.60 -5.54 27.76
C GLU A 204 13.87 -6.40 27.96
N ARG A 205 14.97 -6.03 27.30
CA ARG A 205 16.29 -6.68 27.46
C ARG A 205 17.23 -5.87 28.33
N GLY A 206 16.76 -4.80 28.98
CA GLY A 206 17.56 -3.92 29.81
C GLY A 206 18.54 -3.04 29.05
N ILE A 207 18.35 -2.90 27.72
CA ILE A 207 19.16 -2.01 26.86
C ILE A 207 18.49 -0.64 26.84
N GLY A 208 19.22 0.37 27.34
CA GLY A 208 18.72 1.74 27.36
C GLY A 208 18.62 2.36 25.96
N GLU A 209 17.66 3.27 25.78
CA GLU A 209 17.50 3.97 24.49
C GLU A 209 18.78 4.72 24.05
N GLY A 210 19.58 5.21 25.00
CA GLY A 210 20.86 5.88 24.75
C GLY A 210 21.99 4.97 24.25
N GLU A 211 21.81 3.65 24.39
CA GLU A 211 22.78 2.65 23.90
C GLU A 211 22.51 2.23 22.47
N ALA A 212 21.31 2.55 21.95
CA ALA A 212 20.92 2.22 20.59
C ALA A 212 21.56 3.18 19.57
N ILE A 213 22.05 2.61 18.47
CA ILE A 213 22.61 3.39 17.36
C ILE A 213 21.44 3.83 16.47
N ARG A 214 21.24 5.15 16.36
CA ARG A 214 20.16 5.74 15.56
C ARG A 214 20.70 6.39 14.31
N VAL A 215 20.30 5.87 13.15
CA VAL A 215 20.62 6.43 11.84
C VAL A 215 19.37 7.05 11.25
N ASN A 216 19.36 8.36 11.18
CA ASN A 216 18.25 9.15 10.67
C ASN A 216 18.54 9.57 9.24
N LEU A 217 17.73 9.10 8.29
CA LEU A 217 17.86 9.40 6.88
C LEU A 217 16.84 10.47 6.46
N ARG A 218 17.17 11.25 5.45
CA ARG A 218 16.26 12.28 4.92
C ARG A 218 15.19 11.69 3.98
N GLU A 219 15.48 10.54 3.39
CA GLU A 219 14.61 9.86 2.43
C GLU A 219 14.71 8.34 2.56
N VAL A 220 13.69 7.64 2.08
CA VAL A 220 13.68 6.18 1.99
C VAL A 220 14.26 5.78 0.64
N SER A 221 15.58 5.64 0.56
CA SER A 221 16.26 5.16 -0.65
C SER A 221 17.36 4.14 -0.32
N ILE A 222 17.64 3.25 -1.28
CA ILE A 222 18.72 2.26 -1.17
C ILE A 222 20.06 2.97 -0.99
N GLU A 223 20.29 4.05 -1.76
CA GLU A 223 21.57 4.75 -1.75
C GLU A 223 21.81 5.52 -0.44
N ALA A 224 20.77 6.17 0.10
CA ALA A 224 20.89 6.85 1.41
C ALA A 224 21.21 5.86 2.52
N ALA A 225 20.55 4.69 2.55
CA ALA A 225 20.84 3.65 3.53
C ALA A 225 22.23 3.04 3.36
N ARG A 226 22.66 2.80 2.11
CA ARG A 226 24.00 2.33 1.78
C ARG A 226 25.07 3.30 2.29
N THR A 227 24.98 4.57 1.92
CA THR A 227 25.93 5.61 2.32
C THR A 227 26.05 5.72 3.83
N ALA A 228 24.91 5.85 4.53
CA ALA A 228 24.91 5.97 6.00
C ALA A 228 25.44 4.71 6.69
N THR A 229 25.25 3.53 6.13
CA THR A 229 25.80 2.29 6.69
C THR A 229 27.31 2.22 6.47
N LEU A 230 27.82 2.66 5.34
CA LEU A 230 29.27 2.77 5.10
C LEU A 230 29.92 3.76 6.07
N GLU A 231 29.30 4.90 6.32
CA GLU A 231 29.78 5.88 7.32
C GLU A 231 29.86 5.27 8.74
N LEU A 232 28.87 4.46 9.14
CA LEU A 232 28.92 3.75 10.43
C LEU A 232 30.10 2.77 10.50
N ILE A 233 30.32 1.99 9.45
CA ILE A 233 31.38 0.98 9.39
C ILE A 233 32.76 1.67 9.39
N ASP A 234 32.94 2.67 8.53
CA ASP A 234 34.19 3.40 8.36
C ASP A 234 34.52 4.23 9.63
N GLY A 235 33.49 4.73 10.33
CA GLY A 235 33.60 5.38 11.66
C GLY A 235 33.85 4.40 12.81
N LYS A 236 34.02 3.09 12.52
CA LYS A 236 34.27 2.01 13.51
C LYS A 236 33.17 1.92 14.59
N THR A 237 31.97 2.31 14.28
CA THR A 237 30.82 2.12 15.18
C THR A 237 30.50 0.64 15.26
N ALA A 238 30.56 0.07 16.46
CA ALA A 238 30.35 -1.36 16.67
C ALA A 238 28.84 -1.66 16.71
N PHE A 239 28.34 -2.48 15.78
CA PHE A 239 26.99 -3.03 15.79
C PHE A 239 26.99 -4.48 15.28
N ASP A 240 26.03 -5.29 15.74
CA ASP A 240 25.88 -6.70 15.38
C ASP A 240 24.47 -7.03 14.87
N GLY A 241 23.57 -6.04 14.90
CA GLY A 241 22.23 -6.13 14.33
C GLY A 241 21.74 -4.78 13.79
N VAL A 242 20.97 -4.81 12.71
CA VAL A 242 20.38 -3.61 12.12
C VAL A 242 18.89 -3.85 11.85
N MET A 243 18.03 -3.06 12.51
CA MET A 243 16.61 -2.97 12.18
C MET A 243 16.40 -1.83 11.18
N CYS A 244 15.88 -2.16 10.01
CA CYS A 244 15.52 -1.18 9.00
C CYS A 244 14.01 -0.99 8.96
N THR A 245 13.56 0.26 8.95
CA THR A 245 12.12 0.56 8.98
C THR A 245 11.40 0.28 7.65
N THR A 246 12.12 -0.10 6.59
CA THR A 246 11.60 -0.63 5.33
C THR A 246 12.58 -1.61 4.70
N ASP A 247 12.10 -2.49 3.81
CA ASP A 247 12.97 -3.40 3.03
C ASP A 247 13.87 -2.63 2.05
N THR A 248 13.42 -1.47 1.58
CA THR A 248 14.24 -0.58 0.75
C THR A 248 15.50 -0.13 1.49
N LEU A 249 15.36 0.29 2.75
CA LEU A 249 16.51 0.65 3.59
C LEU A 249 17.38 -0.58 3.90
N ALA A 250 16.76 -1.72 4.21
CA ALA A 250 17.48 -2.96 4.47
C ALA A 250 18.33 -3.39 3.26
N SER A 251 17.85 -3.18 2.04
CA SER A 251 18.59 -3.48 0.82
C SER A 251 19.87 -2.63 0.72
N GLY A 252 19.81 -1.35 1.09
CA GLY A 252 20.99 -0.48 1.14
C GLY A 252 22.01 -0.95 2.19
N VAL A 253 21.54 -1.36 3.38
CA VAL A 253 22.38 -1.95 4.43
C VAL A 253 23.10 -3.20 3.92
N VAL A 254 22.37 -4.12 3.27
CA VAL A 254 22.95 -5.36 2.72
C VAL A 254 24.06 -5.07 1.71
N ILE A 255 23.84 -4.09 0.83
CA ILE A 255 24.85 -3.67 -0.16
C ILE A 255 26.10 -3.13 0.55
N ALA A 256 25.94 -2.24 1.51
CA ALA A 256 27.06 -1.64 2.27
C ALA A 256 27.87 -2.69 3.04
N LEU A 257 27.21 -3.62 3.75
CA LEU A 257 27.87 -4.71 4.47
C LEU A 257 28.69 -5.56 3.51
N ARG A 258 28.13 -5.94 2.36
CA ARG A 258 28.83 -6.72 1.35
C ARG A 258 30.04 -5.97 0.78
N GLU A 259 29.95 -4.67 0.54
CA GLU A 259 31.07 -3.84 0.06
C GLU A 259 32.25 -3.80 1.05
N ARG A 260 31.99 -3.93 2.33
CA ARG A 260 33.00 -4.00 3.40
C ARG A 260 33.39 -5.42 3.81
N GLY A 261 32.91 -6.43 3.07
CA GLY A 261 33.23 -7.84 3.33
C GLY A 261 32.56 -8.43 4.58
N LEU A 262 31.59 -7.73 5.17
CA LEU A 262 30.82 -8.21 6.31
C LEU A 262 29.72 -9.18 5.86
N GLN A 263 29.63 -10.33 6.50
CA GLN A 263 28.70 -11.41 6.13
C GLN A 263 27.41 -11.35 6.96
N ILE A 264 26.29 -11.50 6.27
CA ILE A 264 24.96 -11.67 6.86
C ILE A 264 24.61 -13.16 6.80
N PRO A 265 24.22 -13.78 7.89
CA PRO A 265 24.00 -13.29 9.26
C PRO A 265 25.20 -13.42 10.20
N ARG A 266 26.37 -13.85 9.69
CA ARG A 266 27.53 -14.20 10.54
C ARG A 266 28.03 -13.02 11.37
N ASP A 267 28.33 -11.91 10.71
CA ASP A 267 28.94 -10.73 11.34
C ASP A 267 27.85 -9.74 11.79
N VAL A 268 26.83 -9.50 10.95
CA VAL A 268 25.71 -8.59 11.23
C VAL A 268 24.39 -9.23 10.82
N LEU A 269 23.39 -9.13 11.67
CA LEU A 269 22.02 -9.52 11.38
C LEU A 269 21.23 -8.32 10.85
N VAL A 270 20.29 -8.56 9.92
CA VAL A 270 19.47 -7.49 9.33
C VAL A 270 18.01 -7.88 9.33
N THR A 271 17.15 -6.97 9.82
CA THR A 271 15.69 -7.08 9.63
C THR A 271 15.15 -5.92 8.82
N GLY A 272 14.14 -6.19 8.01
CA GLY A 272 13.41 -5.23 7.23
C GLY A 272 11.96 -5.05 7.69
N PHE A 273 11.20 -4.32 6.90
CA PHE A 273 9.78 -4.08 7.09
C PHE A 273 9.10 -3.98 5.72
N ASP A 274 7.90 -4.48 5.56
CA ASP A 274 6.98 -4.57 4.41
C ASP A 274 6.82 -5.98 3.86
N ASP A 275 7.82 -6.86 4.01
CA ASP A 275 7.91 -8.20 3.38
C ASP A 275 7.64 -8.11 1.86
N SER A 276 8.29 -7.13 1.24
CA SER A 276 8.21 -6.87 -0.20
C SER A 276 9.02 -7.89 -1.00
N GLN A 277 8.95 -7.82 -2.32
CA GLN A 277 9.80 -8.66 -3.19
C GLN A 277 11.30 -8.47 -2.92
N LEU A 278 11.71 -7.27 -2.48
CA LEU A 278 13.11 -7.01 -2.11
C LEU A 278 13.55 -7.92 -0.96
N ALA A 279 12.69 -8.16 0.03
CA ALA A 279 13.03 -9.03 1.15
C ALA A 279 13.36 -10.46 0.73
N ALA A 280 12.72 -10.96 -0.30
CA ALA A 280 12.95 -12.33 -0.78
C ALA A 280 14.26 -12.49 -1.57
N VAL A 281 14.70 -11.43 -2.27
CA VAL A 281 15.83 -11.51 -3.22
C VAL A 281 17.10 -10.82 -2.73
N CYS A 282 17.02 -9.99 -1.69
CA CYS A 282 18.15 -9.22 -1.18
C CYS A 282 18.99 -10.05 -0.21
N GLY A 283 20.31 -10.15 -0.51
CA GLY A 283 21.28 -10.91 0.30
C GLY A 283 20.90 -12.39 0.45
N PRO A 284 20.93 -12.93 1.67
CA PRO A 284 20.52 -14.32 1.92
C PRO A 284 18.99 -14.47 2.07
N GLY A 285 18.22 -13.43 1.73
CA GLY A 285 16.83 -13.27 2.08
C GLY A 285 16.65 -12.56 3.43
N LEU A 286 15.92 -11.44 3.41
CA LEU A 286 15.72 -10.60 4.60
C LEU A 286 14.56 -11.12 5.46
N THR A 287 14.81 -11.33 6.73
CA THR A 287 13.76 -11.38 7.75
C THR A 287 13.05 -10.04 7.77
N SER A 288 11.77 -10.04 7.51
CA SER A 288 11.01 -8.79 7.36
C SER A 288 9.63 -8.88 8.00
N VAL A 289 9.13 -7.75 8.47
CA VAL A 289 7.78 -7.61 8.99
C VAL A 289 6.80 -7.58 7.83
N ARG A 290 5.90 -8.56 7.82
CA ARG A 290 4.83 -8.66 6.82
C ARG A 290 3.64 -7.82 7.22
N GLN A 291 3.28 -6.87 6.37
CA GLN A 291 2.01 -6.16 6.42
C GLN A 291 0.93 -6.93 5.66
N ASN A 292 -0.29 -6.96 6.18
CA ASN A 292 -1.39 -7.67 5.50
C ASN A 292 -2.02 -6.79 4.40
N VAL A 293 -1.26 -6.59 3.32
CA VAL A 293 -1.68 -5.74 2.18
C VAL A 293 -2.96 -6.25 1.51
N ASP A 294 -3.19 -7.57 1.49
CA ASP A 294 -4.42 -8.14 0.93
C ASP A 294 -5.65 -7.74 1.72
N GLU A 295 -5.58 -7.80 3.04
CA GLU A 295 -6.67 -7.41 3.93
C GLU A 295 -6.86 -5.89 3.92
N MET A 296 -5.77 -5.12 3.90
CA MET A 296 -5.80 -3.66 3.76
C MET A 296 -6.56 -3.24 2.49
N ALA A 297 -6.19 -3.80 1.35
CA ALA A 297 -6.84 -3.51 0.07
C ALA A 297 -8.30 -4.03 0.04
N ARG A 298 -8.59 -5.17 0.68
CA ARG A 298 -9.95 -5.71 0.78
C ARG A 298 -10.86 -4.78 1.57
N LEU A 299 -10.44 -4.40 2.75
CA LEU A 299 -11.18 -3.49 3.61
C LEU A 299 -11.38 -2.12 2.97
N ALA A 300 -10.33 -1.56 2.37
CA ALA A 300 -10.40 -0.27 1.70
C ALA A 300 -11.44 -0.27 0.58
N ALA A 301 -11.40 -1.27 -0.30
CA ALA A 301 -12.37 -1.38 -1.39
C ALA A 301 -13.80 -1.58 -0.86
N GLU A 302 -13.99 -2.45 0.13
CA GLU A 302 -15.31 -2.74 0.70
C GLU A 302 -15.91 -1.51 1.38
N LEU A 303 -15.14 -0.83 2.23
CA LEU A 303 -15.60 0.34 2.98
C LEU A 303 -15.86 1.54 2.07
N LEU A 304 -14.97 1.79 1.09
CA LEU A 304 -15.20 2.82 0.10
C LEU A 304 -16.50 2.59 -0.68
N LEU A 305 -16.72 1.35 -1.15
CA LEU A 305 -17.93 1.01 -1.90
C LEU A 305 -19.21 1.11 -1.05
N LYS A 306 -19.15 0.80 0.23
CA LYS A 306 -20.25 1.05 1.17
C LYS A 306 -20.55 2.55 1.24
N MET A 307 -19.54 3.39 1.44
CA MET A 307 -19.72 4.84 1.49
C MET A 307 -20.27 5.41 0.18
N ILE A 308 -19.81 4.92 -0.98
CA ILE A 308 -20.33 5.31 -2.31
C ILE A 308 -21.85 5.00 -2.42
N ARG A 309 -22.33 3.94 -1.79
CA ARG A 309 -23.77 3.60 -1.73
C ARG A 309 -24.54 4.38 -0.66
N GLY A 310 -23.90 5.29 0.06
CA GLY A 310 -24.50 6.07 1.14
C GLY A 310 -24.63 5.31 2.48
N GLU A 311 -23.98 4.16 2.60
CA GLU A 311 -23.95 3.41 3.86
C GLU A 311 -22.92 4.03 4.80
N ARG A 312 -23.28 4.20 6.08
CA ARG A 312 -22.33 4.71 7.09
C ARG A 312 -21.53 3.57 7.69
N PRO A 313 -20.17 3.67 7.71
CA PRO A 313 -19.34 2.69 8.38
C PRO A 313 -19.61 2.70 9.90
N SER A 314 -19.62 1.52 10.50
CA SER A 314 -19.77 1.38 11.96
C SER A 314 -18.49 1.70 12.73
N ARG A 315 -17.36 1.71 12.06
CA ARG A 315 -16.03 1.97 12.61
C ARG A 315 -15.23 2.82 11.64
N LEU A 316 -14.48 3.80 12.15
CA LEU A 316 -13.68 4.72 11.33
C LEU A 316 -12.19 4.41 11.35
N TYR A 317 -11.73 3.56 12.25
CA TYR A 317 -10.31 3.24 12.41
C TYR A 317 -10.10 1.74 12.49
N TYR A 318 -9.19 1.22 11.66
CA TYR A 318 -8.82 -0.19 11.59
C TYR A 318 -7.31 -0.32 11.69
N ARG A 319 -6.83 -1.06 12.70
CA ARG A 319 -5.43 -1.45 12.85
C ARG A 319 -5.32 -2.93 12.53
N LEU A 320 -4.51 -3.25 11.53
CA LEU A 320 -4.30 -4.62 11.03
C LEU A 320 -3.07 -5.24 11.71
N PRO A 321 -3.16 -6.48 12.17
CA PRO A 321 -2.02 -7.16 12.76
C PRO A 321 -0.92 -7.39 11.69
N VAL A 322 0.31 -7.41 12.17
CA VAL A 322 1.52 -7.73 11.39
C VAL A 322 2.14 -9.03 11.90
N SER A 323 3.01 -9.63 11.09
CA SER A 323 3.77 -10.82 11.45
C SER A 323 5.20 -10.69 10.94
N VAL A 324 6.11 -11.54 11.41
CA VAL A 324 7.49 -11.60 10.89
C VAL A 324 7.63 -12.80 9.96
N THR A 325 8.16 -12.57 8.78
CA THR A 325 8.64 -13.62 7.88
C THR A 325 10.13 -13.80 8.13
N VAL A 326 10.48 -14.86 8.85
CA VAL A 326 11.87 -15.16 9.22
C VAL A 326 12.58 -15.78 8.02
N ARG A 327 13.74 -15.20 7.64
CA ARG A 327 14.65 -15.67 6.59
C ARG A 327 16.10 -15.72 7.11
N ASP A 328 17.02 -16.02 6.22
CA ASP A 328 18.41 -16.32 6.61
C ASP A 328 19.20 -15.10 7.10
N SER A 329 18.71 -13.87 6.91
CA SER A 329 19.38 -12.67 7.46
C SER A 329 19.41 -12.58 8.98
N THR A 330 18.62 -13.41 9.68
CA THR A 330 18.65 -13.51 11.16
C THR A 330 18.95 -14.92 11.67
N ARG A 331 19.14 -15.91 10.78
CA ARG A 331 19.44 -17.30 11.16
C ARG A 331 20.95 -17.54 11.29
N ARG A 332 21.50 -17.37 12.48
CA ARG A 332 22.89 -17.75 12.74
C ARG A 332 23.04 -19.26 12.78
N PRO A 333 24.03 -19.87 12.06
CA PRO A 333 24.34 -21.29 12.20
C PRO A 333 24.68 -21.62 13.66
N GLY A 334 24.06 -22.69 14.21
CA GLY A 334 24.36 -23.21 15.54
C GLY A 334 23.52 -22.67 16.69
N LEU A 335 22.51 -21.81 16.48
CA LEU A 335 21.52 -21.49 17.50
C LEU A 335 20.30 -22.45 17.40
N PRO A 336 19.72 -22.88 18.56
CA PRO A 336 18.52 -23.71 18.54
C PRO A 336 17.36 -22.96 17.86
N GLY A 337 16.83 -23.54 16.80
CA GLY A 337 15.79 -22.96 15.93
C GLY A 337 16.15 -22.92 14.44
N ALA A 338 17.40 -23.22 14.06
CA ALA A 338 17.85 -23.19 12.66
C ALA A 338 17.36 -24.40 11.81
N ASP A 339 16.87 -25.48 12.41
CA ASP A 339 16.53 -26.75 11.74
C ASP A 339 15.02 -27.05 11.63
N GLY A 340 14.16 -26.05 11.75
CA GLY A 340 12.71 -26.27 11.68
C GLY A 340 12.09 -25.82 10.36
N GLY A 341 12.01 -26.71 9.35
CA GLY A 341 11.05 -26.55 8.26
C GLY A 341 11.51 -26.62 6.81
N ARG A 342 12.32 -27.62 6.46
CA ARG A 342 12.22 -28.18 5.11
C ARG A 342 11.14 -29.27 5.16
N THR A 343 9.88 -28.91 5.01
CA THR A 343 8.88 -29.84 4.50
C THR A 343 9.09 -29.92 3.00
N ALA A 344 9.69 -30.99 2.55
CA ALA A 344 9.48 -31.48 1.22
C ALA A 344 7.99 -31.85 1.12
N ASP A 345 7.28 -31.18 0.22
CA ASP A 345 6.22 -31.72 -0.64
C ASP A 345 5.89 -30.68 -1.70
#